data_face159d7fdc5f8e85051b25eb35e011
#
_entry.id   face159d7fdc5f8e85051b25eb35e011
#
_cell.length_a   1.000
_cell.length_b   1.000
_cell.length_c   1.000
_cell.angle_alpha   90.00
_cell.angle_beta   90.00
_cell.angle_gamma   90.00
#
_symmetry.space_group_name_H-M   'P 1'
#
loop_
_entity.id
_entity.type
_entity.pdbx_description
1 polymer ?
#
loop_
_entity_poly.entity_id
_entity_poly.type
_entity_poly.pdbx_seq_one_letter_code
_entity_poly.pdbx_strand_id
1 'polypeptide(L)'
;PGDDQWNSLGVARYITWPRTVCSITGVDIVGNHLKGNYLGSDKPMADGFKANAAFFKLGFLDKTSVALGRQFKEMLPTLWMKAGAIGVCPTVSEDIPDMLILPENKFAVLIDEMSYMTFEKQIAEHPEIKTIYIVTDSEPGYREMIAAFEGKNTYQLYRDYLDNFRINTGR
;
A
#
# COMPACT_ATOMS: atom_id res chain seq x y z
N PRO A 1 -5.00 -12.50 23.46
CA PRO A 1 -6.26 -13.03 22.95
C PRO A 1 -5.95 -13.81 21.67
N GLY A 2 -6.51 -15.03 21.54
CA GLY A 2 -6.38 -15.81 20.31
C GLY A 2 -7.05 -15.12 19.12
N ASP A 3 -6.73 -15.52 17.89
CA ASP A 3 -7.23 -14.90 16.66
C ASP A 3 -8.76 -14.80 16.61
N ASP A 4 -9.48 -15.78 17.18
CA ASP A 4 -10.94 -15.80 17.19
C ASP A 4 -11.54 -14.72 18.10
N GLN A 5 -10.94 -14.46 19.27
CA GLN A 5 -11.37 -13.37 20.15
C GLN A 5 -11.05 -11.99 19.55
N TRP A 6 -9.90 -11.85 18.88
CA TRP A 6 -9.56 -10.64 18.15
C TRP A 6 -10.54 -10.38 17.00
N ASN A 7 -10.90 -11.43 16.28
CA ASN A 7 -11.82 -11.36 15.17
C ASN A 7 -13.27 -11.10 15.59
N SER A 8 -13.68 -11.43 16.82
CA SER A 8 -15.05 -11.24 17.31
C SER A 8 -15.22 -10.05 18.26
N LEU A 9 -14.16 -9.62 18.97
CA LEU A 9 -14.22 -8.62 20.03
C LEU A 9 -13.24 -7.45 19.86
N GLY A 10 -12.47 -7.42 18.76
CA GLY A 10 -11.44 -6.41 18.52
C GLY A 10 -12.04 -5.00 18.31
N VAL A 11 -11.78 -4.08 19.24
CA VAL A 11 -12.28 -2.70 19.20
C VAL A 11 -11.92 -2.00 17.88
N ALA A 12 -10.72 -2.20 17.35
CA ALA A 12 -10.28 -1.58 16.11
C ALA A 12 -11.19 -1.97 14.92
N ARG A 13 -11.50 -3.26 14.78
CA ARG A 13 -12.27 -3.79 13.65
C ARG A 13 -13.78 -3.58 13.80
N TYR A 14 -14.32 -3.78 14.99
CA TYR A 14 -15.78 -3.83 15.20
C TYR A 14 -16.37 -2.55 15.74
N ILE A 15 -15.56 -1.63 16.24
CA ILE A 15 -16.03 -0.33 16.75
C ILE A 15 -15.41 0.81 15.95
N THR A 16 -14.07 0.90 15.92
CA THR A 16 -13.40 2.06 15.32
C THR A 16 -13.59 2.08 13.80
N TRP A 17 -13.35 0.95 13.12
CA TRP A 17 -13.45 0.90 11.67
C TRP A 17 -14.89 1.16 11.15
N PRO A 18 -15.95 0.52 11.65
CA PRO A 18 -17.32 0.84 11.25
C PRO A 18 -17.68 2.31 11.48
N ARG A 19 -17.30 2.89 12.61
CA ARG A 19 -17.53 4.32 12.88
C ARG A 19 -16.80 5.22 11.87
N THR A 20 -15.56 4.88 11.53
CA THR A 20 -14.80 5.61 10.52
C THR A 20 -15.49 5.55 9.16
N VAL A 21 -15.93 4.35 8.74
CA VAL A 21 -16.67 4.18 7.48
C VAL A 21 -17.97 4.96 7.50
N CYS A 22 -18.78 4.86 8.54
CA CYS A 22 -20.03 5.61 8.67
C CYS A 22 -19.79 7.13 8.58
N SER A 23 -18.76 7.65 9.23
CA SER A 23 -18.43 9.08 9.17
C SER A 23 -17.99 9.54 7.77
N ILE A 24 -17.27 8.70 7.03
CA ILE A 24 -16.81 9.00 5.66
C ILE A 24 -17.98 8.93 4.68
N THR A 25 -18.79 7.88 4.77
CA THR A 25 -19.88 7.60 3.81
C THR A 25 -21.17 8.35 4.10
N GLY A 26 -21.38 8.81 5.33
CA GLY A 26 -22.64 9.42 5.77
C GLY A 26 -23.77 8.43 5.99
N VAL A 27 -23.48 7.12 5.99
CA VAL A 27 -24.49 6.05 6.20
C VAL A 27 -24.11 5.16 7.38
N ASP A 28 -25.10 4.58 8.05
CA ASP A 28 -24.88 3.62 9.13
C ASP A 28 -24.52 2.21 8.59
N ILE A 29 -24.26 1.27 9.51
CA ILE A 29 -23.86 -0.11 9.16
C ILE A 29 -24.96 -0.93 8.45
N VAL A 30 -26.21 -0.46 8.44
CA VAL A 30 -27.33 -1.09 7.72
C VAL A 30 -27.74 -0.31 6.47
N GLY A 31 -27.00 0.75 6.12
CA GLY A 31 -27.18 1.51 4.88
C GLY A 31 -28.13 2.70 4.97
N ASN A 32 -28.59 3.11 6.17
CA ASN A 32 -29.42 4.30 6.31
C ASN A 32 -28.55 5.56 6.44
N HIS A 33 -29.02 6.68 5.89
CA HIS A 33 -28.34 7.96 6.08
C HIS A 33 -28.31 8.36 7.57
N LEU A 34 -27.14 8.86 8.00
CA LEU A 34 -26.96 9.38 9.34
C LEU A 34 -27.86 10.62 9.55
N LYS A 35 -28.48 10.73 10.75
CA LYS A 35 -29.36 11.83 11.09
C LYS A 35 -28.63 12.89 11.91
N GLY A 36 -29.03 14.16 11.72
CA GLY A 36 -28.50 15.30 12.47
C GLY A 36 -27.22 15.88 11.84
N ASN A 37 -26.63 16.84 12.54
CA ASN A 37 -25.45 17.57 12.11
C ASN A 37 -24.24 17.21 13.00
N TYR A 38 -23.05 17.40 12.49
CA TYR A 38 -21.83 17.30 13.31
C TYR A 38 -21.83 18.40 14.38
N LEU A 39 -21.37 18.04 15.57
CA LEU A 39 -21.36 18.93 16.73
C LEU A 39 -20.63 20.26 16.41
N GLY A 40 -21.32 21.38 16.68
CA GLY A 40 -20.79 22.71 16.40
C GLY A 40 -20.70 23.09 14.92
N SER A 41 -21.49 22.42 14.06
CA SER A 41 -21.48 22.64 12.61
C SER A 41 -22.89 22.50 12.04
N ASP A 42 -23.19 23.23 10.95
CA ASP A 42 -24.39 23.05 10.15
C ASP A 42 -24.25 21.91 9.11
N LYS A 43 -23.13 21.24 9.07
CA LYS A 43 -22.88 20.14 8.13
C LYS A 43 -23.69 18.91 8.53
N PRO A 44 -24.60 18.41 7.64
CA PRO A 44 -25.33 17.18 7.88
C PRO A 44 -24.36 15.97 7.98
N MET A 45 -24.61 15.09 8.93
CA MET A 45 -23.83 13.84 9.06
C MET A 45 -24.01 12.93 7.85
N ALA A 46 -25.16 13.02 7.15
CA ALA A 46 -25.43 12.27 5.93
C ALA A 46 -24.52 12.63 4.74
N ASP A 47 -23.90 13.82 4.74
CA ASP A 47 -22.98 14.23 3.67
C ASP A 47 -21.60 13.55 3.77
N GLY A 48 -21.33 12.92 4.90
CA GLY A 48 -20.04 12.28 5.17
C GLY A 48 -18.84 13.23 5.08
N PHE A 49 -17.65 12.65 4.99
CA PHE A 49 -16.41 13.38 4.75
C PHE A 49 -15.75 12.92 3.46
N LYS A 50 -15.22 13.87 2.66
CA LYS A 50 -14.34 13.55 1.52
C LYS A 50 -12.96 13.14 2.05
N ALA A 51 -12.88 11.93 2.58
CA ALA A 51 -11.67 11.36 3.15
C ALA A 51 -11.41 9.97 2.59
N ASN A 52 -10.15 9.58 2.53
CA ASN A 52 -9.74 8.22 2.21
C ASN A 52 -9.25 7.55 3.51
N ALA A 53 -9.70 6.33 3.78
CA ALA A 53 -9.26 5.54 4.91
C ALA A 53 -9.16 4.08 4.51
N ALA A 54 -8.14 3.40 5.05
CA ALA A 54 -7.95 1.97 4.87
C ALA A 54 -7.65 1.32 6.22
N PHE A 55 -8.19 0.14 6.42
CA PHE A 55 -7.95 -0.66 7.62
C PHE A 55 -6.96 -1.76 7.30
N PHE A 56 -5.84 -1.79 8.03
CA PHE A 56 -4.81 -2.80 7.88
C PHE A 56 -4.68 -3.63 9.16
N LYS A 57 -4.56 -4.93 9.00
CA LYS A 57 -4.12 -5.83 10.08
C LYS A 57 -2.61 -5.92 10.02
N LEU A 58 -1.92 -5.45 11.06
CA LEU A 58 -0.50 -5.71 11.22
C LEU A 58 -0.32 -7.16 11.68
N GLY A 59 0.42 -7.94 10.90
CA GLY A 59 0.74 -9.33 11.18
C GLY A 59 2.24 -9.56 11.19
N PHE A 60 2.65 -10.68 11.75
CA PHE A 60 4.01 -11.20 11.57
C PHE A 60 4.01 -12.13 10.36
N LEU A 61 4.98 -11.97 9.47
CA LEU A 61 5.14 -12.85 8.32
C LEU A 61 5.76 -14.18 8.78
N ASP A 62 5.19 -15.30 8.31
CA ASP A 62 5.78 -16.61 8.53
C ASP A 62 7.04 -16.79 7.67
N LYS A 63 8.09 -17.34 8.28
CA LYS A 63 9.41 -17.56 7.66
C LYS A 63 9.34 -18.32 6.33
N THR A 64 8.43 -19.27 6.20
CA THR A 64 8.26 -20.11 5.01
C THR A 64 7.55 -19.37 3.89
N SER A 65 6.57 -18.54 4.23
CA SER A 65 5.83 -17.70 3.27
C SER A 65 6.71 -16.60 2.67
N VAL A 66 7.69 -16.13 3.46
CA VAL A 66 8.70 -15.13 3.08
C VAL A 66 9.63 -15.64 1.98
N ALA A 67 10.02 -16.92 2.04
CA ALA A 67 10.98 -17.53 1.12
C ALA A 67 10.44 -17.77 -0.30
N LEU A 68 9.12 -17.71 -0.52
CA LEU A 68 8.46 -18.13 -1.76
C LEU A 68 7.90 -16.96 -2.61
N GLY A 69 8.46 -15.77 -2.50
CA GLY A 69 8.03 -14.63 -3.31
C GLY A 69 6.73 -13.95 -2.87
N ARG A 70 6.08 -14.44 -1.83
CA ARG A 70 4.83 -13.84 -1.28
C ARG A 70 5.05 -12.50 -0.59
N GLN A 71 6.30 -12.13 -0.33
CA GLN A 71 6.68 -10.91 0.41
C GLN A 71 6.28 -9.64 -0.29
N PHE A 72 6.47 -9.57 -1.60
CA PHE A 72 6.17 -8.35 -2.34
C PHE A 72 4.68 -8.00 -2.24
N LYS A 73 3.80 -8.99 -2.31
CA LYS A 73 2.35 -8.82 -2.14
C LYS A 73 2.01 -8.18 -0.80
N GLU A 74 2.66 -8.64 0.27
CA GLU A 74 2.44 -8.13 1.63
C GLU A 74 3.07 -6.74 1.85
N MET A 75 4.09 -6.39 1.09
CA MET A 75 4.73 -5.07 1.15
C MET A 75 3.97 -4.01 0.34
N LEU A 76 3.22 -4.40 -0.67
CA LEU A 76 2.56 -3.48 -1.59
C LEU A 76 1.67 -2.43 -0.90
N PRO A 77 0.87 -2.77 0.13
CA PRO A 77 0.12 -1.77 0.90
C PRO A 77 1.02 -0.73 1.59
N THR A 78 2.21 -1.15 2.06
CA THR A 78 3.17 -0.22 2.68
C THR A 78 3.77 0.73 1.65
N LEU A 79 4.11 0.24 0.46
CA LEU A 79 4.60 1.06 -0.65
C LEU A 79 3.53 2.05 -1.11
N TRP A 80 2.28 1.60 -1.23
CA TRP A 80 1.13 2.45 -1.55
C TRP A 80 0.92 3.55 -0.50
N MET A 81 0.99 3.24 0.79
CA MET A 81 0.90 4.24 1.87
C MET A 81 2.03 5.26 1.77
N LYS A 82 3.27 4.82 1.51
CA LYS A 82 4.42 5.71 1.34
C LYS A 82 4.31 6.58 0.09
N ALA A 83 3.66 6.10 -0.96
CA ALA A 83 3.37 6.86 -2.18
C ALA A 83 2.21 7.85 -2.03
N GLY A 84 1.60 7.96 -0.83
CA GLY A 84 0.53 8.91 -0.52
C GLY A 84 -0.87 8.32 -0.46
N ALA A 85 -1.01 7.00 -0.50
CA ALA A 85 -2.29 6.27 -0.38
C ALA A 85 -3.37 6.76 -1.39
N ILE A 86 -2.95 7.05 -2.61
CA ILE A 86 -3.84 7.57 -3.66
C ILE A 86 -4.62 6.41 -4.29
N GLY A 87 -5.92 6.59 -4.49
CA GLY A 87 -6.79 5.57 -5.07
C GLY A 87 -7.04 4.39 -4.13
N VAL A 88 -7.45 3.26 -4.71
CA VAL A 88 -7.65 2.01 -3.98
C VAL A 88 -6.30 1.32 -3.78
N CYS A 89 -6.09 0.71 -2.60
CA CYS A 89 -4.88 -0.06 -2.34
C CYS A 89 -4.74 -1.19 -3.38
N PRO A 90 -3.66 -1.21 -4.16
CA PRO A 90 -3.49 -2.20 -5.20
C PRO A 90 -3.23 -3.59 -4.62
N THR A 91 -3.62 -4.61 -5.38
CA THR A 91 -3.34 -6.01 -5.08
C THR A 91 -2.67 -6.66 -6.28
N VAL A 92 -1.80 -7.62 -6.04
CA VAL A 92 -1.18 -8.44 -7.09
C VAL A 92 -1.56 -9.90 -6.93
N SER A 93 -1.52 -10.65 -8.02
CA SER A 93 -1.65 -12.11 -8.01
C SER A 93 -0.49 -12.77 -7.26
N GLU A 94 -0.53 -14.10 -7.14
CA GLU A 94 0.56 -14.84 -6.49
C GLU A 94 1.87 -14.80 -7.28
N ASP A 95 1.79 -14.67 -8.60
CA ASP A 95 2.96 -14.49 -9.45
C ASP A 95 3.46 -13.04 -9.37
N ILE A 96 4.72 -12.87 -8.99
CA ILE A 96 5.35 -11.56 -8.90
C ILE A 96 5.72 -11.12 -10.31
N PRO A 97 5.20 -10.01 -10.82
CA PRO A 97 5.60 -9.47 -12.12
C PRO A 97 7.01 -8.85 -12.06
N ASP A 98 7.67 -8.73 -13.22
CA ASP A 98 8.96 -8.06 -13.32
C ASP A 98 8.89 -6.58 -12.96
N MET A 99 7.72 -5.96 -13.17
CA MET A 99 7.43 -4.57 -12.84
C MET A 99 5.95 -4.35 -12.57
N LEU A 100 5.62 -3.29 -11.83
CA LEU A 100 4.26 -2.77 -11.64
C LEU A 100 4.20 -1.30 -12.05
N ILE A 101 3.25 -0.97 -12.90
CA ILE A 101 2.96 0.41 -13.31
C ILE A 101 1.54 0.71 -12.84
N LEU A 102 1.39 1.63 -11.89
CA LEU A 102 0.14 1.93 -11.20
C LEU A 102 -0.20 3.43 -11.32
N PRO A 103 -0.64 3.90 -12.51
CA PRO A 103 -0.88 5.32 -12.77
C PRO A 103 -1.95 5.93 -11.87
N GLU A 104 -3.03 5.18 -11.60
CA GLU A 104 -4.11 5.63 -10.71
C GLU A 104 -3.64 5.82 -9.26
N ASN A 105 -2.66 5.03 -8.83
CA ASN A 105 -2.03 5.14 -7.51
C ASN A 105 -0.80 6.08 -7.51
N LYS A 106 -0.40 6.58 -8.68
CA LYS A 106 0.74 7.49 -8.92
C LYS A 106 2.09 6.94 -8.48
N PHE A 107 2.25 5.62 -8.51
CA PHE A 107 3.55 5.00 -8.27
C PHE A 107 3.81 3.80 -9.17
N ALA A 108 5.08 3.42 -9.26
CA ALA A 108 5.53 2.25 -9.99
C ALA A 108 6.62 1.52 -9.21
N VAL A 109 6.80 0.23 -9.51
CA VAL A 109 7.83 -0.61 -8.92
C VAL A 109 8.54 -1.40 -10.00
N LEU A 110 9.85 -1.29 -10.08
CA LEU A 110 10.70 -2.19 -10.84
C LEU A 110 11.17 -3.31 -9.91
N ILE A 111 10.84 -4.55 -10.23
CA ILE A 111 11.13 -5.72 -9.40
C ILE A 111 12.31 -6.51 -9.98
N ASP A 112 12.35 -6.66 -11.31
CA ASP A 112 13.49 -7.26 -12.01
C ASP A 112 14.26 -6.18 -12.79
N GLU A 113 15.53 -5.99 -12.43
CA GLU A 113 16.44 -5.03 -13.07
C GLU A 113 16.59 -5.27 -14.59
N MET A 114 16.47 -6.52 -15.05
CA MET A 114 16.56 -6.86 -16.47
C MET A 114 15.43 -6.22 -17.29
N SER A 115 14.33 -5.86 -16.66
CA SER A 115 13.19 -5.20 -17.28
C SER A 115 13.27 -3.67 -17.29
N TYR A 116 14.41 -3.09 -16.85
CA TYR A 116 14.58 -1.64 -16.70
C TYR A 116 14.24 -0.84 -17.96
N MET A 117 14.75 -1.24 -19.13
CA MET A 117 14.53 -0.51 -20.39
C MET A 117 13.04 -0.44 -20.79
N THR A 118 12.29 -1.48 -20.46
CA THR A 118 10.84 -1.52 -20.71
C THR A 118 10.11 -0.65 -19.67
N PHE A 119 10.56 -0.73 -18.41
CA PHE A 119 10.03 0.06 -17.32
C PHE A 119 10.20 1.56 -17.57
N GLU A 120 11.39 2.01 -17.99
CA GLU A 120 11.68 3.41 -18.31
C GLU A 120 10.73 3.96 -19.39
N LYS A 121 10.53 3.18 -20.46
CA LYS A 121 9.60 3.56 -21.55
C LYS A 121 8.17 3.72 -21.03
N GLN A 122 7.69 2.77 -20.21
CA GLN A 122 6.34 2.85 -19.64
C GLN A 122 6.19 4.03 -18.68
N ILE A 123 7.22 4.35 -17.89
CA ILE A 123 7.18 5.54 -17.01
C ILE A 123 7.11 6.82 -17.83
N ALA A 124 7.75 6.88 -18.99
CA ALA A 124 7.67 8.05 -19.88
C ALA A 124 6.25 8.27 -20.46
N GLU A 125 5.49 7.19 -20.65
CA GLU A 125 4.08 7.25 -21.09
C GLU A 125 3.12 7.64 -19.95
N HIS A 126 3.56 7.60 -18.69
CA HIS A 126 2.77 7.85 -17.48
C HIS A 126 3.34 9.02 -16.64
N PRO A 127 3.21 10.28 -17.10
CA PRO A 127 3.74 11.45 -16.37
C PRO A 127 3.09 11.66 -15.01
N GLU A 128 1.90 11.12 -14.75
CA GLU A 128 1.20 11.16 -13.49
C GLU A 128 1.87 10.35 -12.38
N ILE A 129 2.77 9.41 -12.70
CA ILE A 129 3.55 8.65 -11.72
C ILE A 129 4.56 9.59 -11.05
N LYS A 130 4.48 9.68 -9.73
CA LYS A 130 5.30 10.55 -8.90
C LYS A 130 6.34 9.80 -8.07
N THR A 131 6.07 8.53 -7.76
CA THR A 131 6.91 7.73 -6.88
C THR A 131 7.33 6.45 -7.59
N ILE A 132 8.63 6.15 -7.54
CA ILE A 132 9.23 4.97 -8.17
C ILE A 132 10.02 4.20 -7.13
N TYR A 133 9.76 2.91 -7.06
CA TYR A 133 10.51 1.96 -6.25
C TYR A 133 11.33 1.05 -7.17
N ILE A 134 12.59 0.83 -6.85
CA ILE A 134 13.50 -0.03 -7.61
C ILE A 134 14.08 -1.07 -6.68
N VAL A 135 13.83 -2.34 -6.97
CA VAL A 135 14.38 -3.48 -6.23
C VAL A 135 15.75 -3.80 -6.78
N THR A 136 16.80 -3.43 -6.06
CA THR A 136 18.18 -3.70 -6.41
C THR A 136 19.08 -3.67 -5.17
N ASP A 137 20.10 -4.53 -5.12
CA ASP A 137 21.14 -4.52 -4.09
C ASP A 137 22.38 -3.70 -4.52
N SER A 138 22.40 -3.26 -5.81
CA SER A 138 23.45 -2.45 -6.37
C SER A 138 23.16 -0.95 -6.20
N GLU A 139 23.84 -0.30 -5.27
CA GLU A 139 23.73 1.16 -5.14
C GLU A 139 24.20 1.93 -6.39
N PRO A 140 25.31 1.54 -7.05
CA PRO A 140 25.69 2.13 -8.33
C PRO A 140 24.63 1.93 -9.43
N GLY A 141 24.08 0.72 -9.55
CA GLY A 141 23.00 0.42 -10.50
C GLY A 141 21.74 1.25 -10.22
N TYR A 142 21.37 1.38 -8.95
CA TYR A 142 20.26 2.25 -8.56
C TYR A 142 20.48 3.70 -9.00
N ARG A 143 21.67 4.26 -8.75
CA ARG A 143 22.00 5.65 -9.15
C ARG A 143 21.95 5.86 -10.65
N GLU A 144 22.37 4.87 -11.43
CA GLU A 144 22.28 4.92 -12.89
C GLU A 144 20.83 4.89 -13.36
N MET A 145 20.03 3.97 -12.84
CA MET A 145 18.62 3.83 -13.21
C MET A 145 17.78 5.06 -12.88
N ILE A 146 17.99 5.70 -11.72
CA ILE A 146 17.20 6.88 -11.32
C ILE A 146 17.53 8.14 -12.09
N ALA A 147 18.64 8.21 -12.81
CA ALA A 147 19.02 9.38 -13.60
C ALA A 147 17.97 9.71 -14.68
N ALA A 148 17.24 8.72 -15.16
CA ALA A 148 16.13 8.91 -16.13
C ALA A 148 14.83 9.46 -15.50
N PHE A 149 14.72 9.48 -14.16
CA PHE A 149 13.49 9.81 -13.43
C PHE A 149 13.57 11.15 -12.70
N GLU A 150 14.21 12.14 -13.33
CA GLU A 150 14.34 13.48 -12.75
C GLU A 150 12.96 14.07 -12.38
N GLY A 151 12.87 14.67 -11.19
CA GLY A 151 11.62 15.25 -10.67
C GLY A 151 10.63 14.24 -10.05
N LYS A 152 10.94 12.96 -10.04
CA LYS A 152 10.15 11.93 -9.36
C LYS A 152 10.80 11.52 -8.02
N ASN A 153 9.98 11.07 -7.07
CA ASN A 153 10.50 10.51 -5.82
C ASN A 153 10.95 9.06 -6.09
N THR A 154 12.22 8.78 -5.89
CA THR A 154 12.78 7.44 -6.11
C THR A 154 13.24 6.81 -4.81
N TYR A 155 12.99 5.51 -4.64
CA TYR A 155 13.39 4.75 -3.46
C TYR A 155 13.98 3.41 -3.87
N GLN A 156 15.15 3.12 -3.33
CA GLN A 156 15.77 1.81 -3.43
C GLN A 156 15.09 0.84 -2.46
N LEU A 157 14.75 -0.34 -2.94
CA LEU A 157 14.33 -1.47 -2.13
C LEU A 157 15.40 -2.55 -2.27
N TYR A 158 16.04 -2.88 -1.18
CA TYR A 158 17.05 -3.94 -1.19
C TYR A 158 16.37 -5.30 -1.26
N ARG A 159 16.82 -6.15 -2.18
CA ARG A 159 16.36 -7.54 -2.29
C ARG A 159 16.66 -8.29 -1.00
N ASP A 160 17.80 -8.01 -0.40
CA ASP A 160 18.19 -8.50 0.91
C ASP A 160 17.25 -8.10 2.04
N TYR A 161 16.56 -6.96 1.99
CA TYR A 161 15.50 -6.65 2.96
C TYR A 161 14.27 -7.51 2.72
N LEU A 162 14.02 -7.89 1.50
CA LEU A 162 12.98 -8.86 1.15
C LEU A 162 13.38 -10.26 1.63
N ASP A 163 14.68 -10.57 1.68
CA ASP A 163 15.25 -11.85 2.13
C ASP A 163 15.70 -11.84 3.61
N ASN A 164 16.21 -10.72 4.14
CA ASN A 164 16.82 -10.60 5.48
C ASN A 164 15.84 -10.48 6.66
N PHE A 165 14.57 -10.29 6.42
CA PHE A 165 13.57 -10.67 7.43
C PHE A 165 13.74 -12.14 7.86
N ARG A 166 14.46 -12.90 7.05
CA ARG A 166 14.86 -14.30 7.25
C ARG A 166 15.90 -14.50 8.37
N ILE A 167 16.77 -13.54 8.64
CA ILE A 167 17.93 -13.73 9.54
C ILE A 167 17.61 -13.26 10.97
N ASN A 168 16.82 -12.21 11.16
CA ASN A 168 16.55 -11.62 12.48
C ASN A 168 15.44 -12.31 13.29
N THR A 169 14.77 -13.30 12.73
CA THR A 169 13.78 -14.12 13.47
C THR A 169 14.32 -15.49 13.83
N GLY A 170 15.63 -15.71 13.71
CA GLY A 170 16.34 -16.95 13.98
C GLY A 170 16.84 -17.11 15.43
N ARG A 171 16.08 -16.63 16.44
CA ARG A 171 16.24 -17.03 17.84
C ARG A 171 14.91 -17.43 18.42
#